data_ea889c48c66c19a2c6d58ee7341decd6
#
_entry.id   ea889c48c66c19a2c6d58ee7341decd6
#
_cell.length_a   1.000
_cell.length_b   1.000
_cell.length_c   1.000
_cell.angle_alpha   90.00
_cell.angle_beta   90.00
_cell.angle_gamma   90.00
#
_symmetry.space_group_name_H-M   'P 1'
#
loop_
_entity.id
_entity.type
_entity.pdbx_description
1 polymer ?
#
loop_
_entity_poly.entity_id
_entity_poly.type
_entity_poly.pdbx_seq_one_letter_code
_entity_poly.pdbx_strand_id
1 'polypeptide(L)'
;MSMGGPLEWSLVSGVLPTVLVGCGAVGFGFLLARRTRRWRLVVLPTVAVVSALGAWFLDWVVESWWRPFPDAVPALAVVWTGIVLAALGLAIGHFSHSRWWRKLAAVVAALTVLAAGSNEINRFYGYYPNVAAVIGLPPPQQAPLPPIQSWAGQGSKQHIEPGPSLNRWRAPRNMPAAGVVSEVEIPGVKSHFLARHGWVYLPPAYLTARRPLLPVLILLPGQPGAPRDWIDAGKVITTMDAFAAAHRGLAPVVVIPDPLRAALANPLCLDSRLGNVDTYLSSDVPSWILGHLQVTPNYRYWAVGGFSNGGTCALQLAVFHPSIFPNFLDISGPATPTLGSLSRTIDRAFGGDRAAYFRAEPLTELAKIANMRTGAHGRSVYRHSFGVLTSGNEDMVSRLDPERVYAAGTAAGMTLRLLKLSGGHRWPIASLALRDSLPLLAPKLGLSFETTARVPTTPPKSVKRHCGSTRHSVQVLNQLSAPTVRPKWPPARTQPAPRHGGVLGHLSI
;
A
#
# COMPACT_ATOMS: atom_id res chain seq x y z
N MET A 1 15.07 -8.04 -27.05
CA MET A 1 14.22 -8.68 -26.03
C MET A 1 14.91 -9.96 -25.62
N SER A 2 15.73 -9.97 -24.57
CA SER A 2 16.19 -11.20 -23.98
C SER A 2 14.96 -11.86 -23.34
N MET A 3 14.61 -13.06 -23.75
CA MET A 3 13.63 -13.85 -23.01
C MET A 3 14.26 -14.13 -21.65
N GLY A 4 13.78 -13.44 -20.61
CA GLY A 4 14.21 -13.71 -19.25
C GLY A 4 14.01 -15.19 -18.92
N GLY A 5 14.86 -15.73 -18.05
CA GLY A 5 14.78 -17.14 -17.66
C GLY A 5 13.41 -17.49 -17.05
N PRO A 6 13.10 -18.80 -16.88
CA PRO A 6 11.79 -19.25 -16.35
C PRO A 6 11.38 -18.59 -15.03
N LEU A 7 12.35 -18.14 -14.23
CA LEU A 7 12.11 -17.46 -12.95
C LEU A 7 11.54 -16.04 -13.11
N GLU A 8 11.75 -15.40 -14.26
CA GLU A 8 11.21 -14.07 -14.58
C GLU A 8 9.81 -14.12 -15.23
N TRP A 9 9.29 -15.31 -15.52
CA TRP A 9 7.96 -15.44 -16.12
C TRP A 9 6.90 -14.87 -15.19
N SER A 10 6.02 -14.03 -15.78
CA SER A 10 4.97 -13.38 -15.04
C SER A 10 3.93 -14.37 -14.52
N LEU A 11 3.62 -14.25 -13.22
CA LEU A 11 2.53 -14.96 -12.55
C LEU A 11 1.20 -14.22 -12.64
N VAL A 12 1.22 -12.96 -13.08
CA VAL A 12 0.03 -12.09 -13.12
C VAL A 12 -0.57 -12.03 -14.52
N SER A 13 0.27 -12.14 -15.57
CA SER A 13 -0.15 -11.98 -16.96
C SER A 13 0.62 -12.91 -17.90
N GLY A 14 0.10 -13.13 -19.11
CA GLY A 14 0.77 -13.93 -20.13
C GLY A 14 0.49 -15.43 -20.08
N VAL A 15 1.42 -16.23 -20.57
CA VAL A 15 1.23 -17.68 -20.83
C VAL A 15 1.21 -18.50 -19.54
N LEU A 16 2.09 -18.19 -18.57
CA LEU A 16 2.26 -19.04 -17.38
C LEU A 16 0.99 -19.17 -16.54
N PRO A 17 0.26 -18.07 -16.20
CA PRO A 17 -1.03 -18.20 -15.49
C PRO A 17 -2.04 -19.08 -16.24
N THR A 18 -2.13 -18.94 -17.56
CA THR A 18 -3.05 -19.73 -18.40
C THR A 18 -2.69 -21.22 -18.37
N VAL A 19 -1.41 -21.53 -18.44
CA VAL A 19 -0.91 -22.92 -18.33
C VAL A 19 -1.21 -23.50 -16.95
N LEU A 20 -0.98 -22.73 -15.86
CA LEU A 20 -1.29 -23.18 -14.50
C LEU A 20 -2.78 -23.52 -14.35
N VAL A 21 -3.66 -22.64 -14.82
CA VAL A 21 -5.12 -22.89 -14.80
C VAL A 21 -5.48 -24.11 -15.65
N GLY A 22 -4.91 -24.26 -16.84
CA GLY A 22 -5.11 -25.42 -17.71
C GLY A 22 -4.68 -26.73 -17.05
N CYS A 23 -3.49 -26.76 -16.47
CA CYS A 23 -2.98 -27.93 -15.73
C CYS A 23 -3.88 -28.24 -14.50
N GLY A 24 -4.30 -27.22 -13.77
CA GLY A 24 -5.25 -27.36 -12.65
C GLY A 24 -6.59 -27.94 -13.08
N ALA A 25 -7.14 -27.47 -14.21
CA ALA A 25 -8.40 -27.97 -14.77
C ALA A 25 -8.28 -29.43 -15.20
N VAL A 26 -7.18 -29.81 -15.88
CA VAL A 26 -6.90 -31.21 -16.25
C VAL A 26 -6.73 -32.07 -15.01
N GLY A 27 -5.98 -31.60 -14.01
CA GLY A 27 -5.80 -32.29 -12.72
C GLY A 27 -7.13 -32.50 -11.99
N PHE A 28 -7.97 -31.46 -11.90
CA PHE A 28 -9.27 -31.58 -11.27
C PHE A 28 -10.19 -32.54 -12.02
N GLY A 29 -10.21 -32.47 -13.36
CA GLY A 29 -10.92 -33.41 -14.22
C GLY A 29 -10.50 -34.86 -13.99
N PHE A 30 -9.17 -35.11 -13.84
CA PHE A 30 -8.65 -36.45 -13.50
C PHE A 30 -9.16 -36.93 -12.14
N LEU A 31 -9.17 -36.06 -11.13
CA LEU A 31 -9.69 -36.37 -9.79
C LEU A 31 -11.19 -36.69 -9.82
N LEU A 32 -11.98 -36.10 -10.67
CA LEU A 32 -13.40 -36.38 -10.85
C LEU A 32 -13.68 -37.68 -11.62
N ALA A 33 -12.78 -38.12 -12.50
CA ALA A 33 -13.02 -39.09 -13.55
C ALA A 33 -13.17 -40.56 -13.08
N ARG A 34 -13.35 -40.85 -11.79
CA ARG A 34 -13.58 -42.22 -11.29
C ARG A 34 -15.04 -42.64 -11.49
N ARG A 35 -15.26 -43.78 -12.24
CA ARG A 35 -16.58 -44.18 -12.71
C ARG A 35 -17.36 -45.12 -11.78
N THR A 36 -16.89 -45.44 -10.58
CA THR A 36 -17.59 -46.33 -9.65
C THR A 36 -18.86 -45.67 -9.09
N ARG A 37 -19.92 -46.45 -8.89
CA ARG A 37 -21.20 -45.96 -8.33
C ARG A 37 -20.98 -45.29 -6.97
N ARG A 38 -20.18 -45.90 -6.09
CA ARG A 38 -19.78 -45.33 -4.77
C ARG A 38 -19.09 -43.97 -4.94
N TRP A 39 -18.22 -43.83 -5.92
CA TRP A 39 -17.54 -42.56 -6.16
C TRP A 39 -18.52 -41.44 -6.51
N ARG A 40 -19.40 -41.69 -7.46
CA ARG A 40 -20.38 -40.70 -7.95
C ARG A 40 -21.46 -40.36 -6.94
N LEU A 41 -21.97 -41.35 -6.19
CA LEU A 41 -23.12 -41.17 -5.32
C LEU A 41 -22.73 -40.84 -3.85
N VAL A 42 -21.51 -41.16 -3.44
CA VAL A 42 -21.09 -40.92 -2.05
C VAL A 42 -19.87 -39.98 -2.02
N VAL A 43 -18.75 -40.34 -2.68
CA VAL A 43 -17.51 -39.57 -2.51
C VAL A 43 -17.63 -38.16 -3.07
N LEU A 44 -18.11 -37.99 -4.31
CA LEU A 44 -18.23 -36.66 -4.91
C LEU A 44 -19.14 -35.73 -4.10
N PRO A 45 -20.40 -36.09 -3.75
CA PRO A 45 -21.27 -35.18 -2.99
C PRO A 45 -20.73 -34.92 -1.57
N THR A 46 -20.15 -35.94 -0.91
CA THR A 46 -19.55 -35.73 0.42
C THR A 46 -18.38 -34.75 0.36
N VAL A 47 -17.45 -34.95 -0.59
CA VAL A 47 -16.32 -34.02 -0.74
C VAL A 47 -16.79 -32.63 -1.12
N ALA A 48 -17.78 -32.49 -2.01
CA ALA A 48 -18.31 -31.18 -2.39
C ALA A 48 -18.88 -30.44 -1.17
N VAL A 49 -19.73 -31.11 -0.37
CA VAL A 49 -20.32 -30.51 0.84
C VAL A 49 -19.26 -30.19 1.88
N VAL A 50 -18.35 -31.11 2.19
CA VAL A 50 -17.29 -30.90 3.19
C VAL A 50 -16.36 -29.78 2.77
N SER A 51 -16.00 -29.69 1.49
CA SER A 51 -15.13 -28.62 0.98
C SER A 51 -15.82 -27.24 0.99
N ALA A 52 -17.10 -27.18 0.64
CA ALA A 52 -17.87 -25.94 0.72
C ALA A 52 -18.01 -25.45 2.17
N LEU A 53 -18.37 -26.35 3.08
CA LEU A 53 -18.44 -26.04 4.53
C LEU A 53 -17.07 -25.67 5.09
N GLY A 54 -16.01 -26.36 4.66
CA GLY A 54 -14.65 -26.06 5.05
C GLY A 54 -14.18 -24.68 4.60
N ALA A 55 -14.46 -24.32 3.34
CA ALA A 55 -14.14 -22.99 2.82
C ALA A 55 -14.91 -21.88 3.55
N TRP A 56 -16.21 -22.08 3.76
CA TRP A 56 -17.04 -21.18 4.54
C TRP A 56 -16.55 -21.04 5.99
N PHE A 57 -16.19 -22.14 6.62
CA PHE A 57 -15.69 -22.14 7.99
C PHE A 57 -14.33 -21.39 8.11
N LEU A 58 -13.42 -21.61 7.13
CA LEU A 58 -12.13 -20.89 7.12
C LEU A 58 -12.35 -19.39 6.91
N ASP A 59 -13.26 -19.01 6.02
CA ASP A 59 -13.65 -17.63 5.82
C ASP A 59 -14.22 -17.02 7.10
N TRP A 60 -15.16 -17.70 7.75
CA TRP A 60 -15.69 -17.28 9.05
C TRP A 60 -14.61 -17.13 10.12
N VAL A 61 -13.65 -18.07 10.19
CA VAL A 61 -12.53 -17.98 11.14
C VAL A 61 -11.69 -16.73 10.87
N VAL A 62 -11.37 -16.45 9.60
CA VAL A 62 -10.58 -15.28 9.22
C VAL A 62 -11.34 -13.99 9.49
N GLU A 63 -12.61 -13.91 9.13
CA GLU A 63 -13.38 -12.66 9.22
C GLU A 63 -13.98 -12.41 10.61
N SER A 64 -14.33 -13.47 11.35
CA SER A 64 -15.08 -13.32 12.61
C SER A 64 -14.27 -13.57 13.85
N TRP A 65 -13.36 -14.56 13.84
CA TRP A 65 -12.62 -14.99 15.02
C TRP A 65 -11.18 -14.46 15.06
N TRP A 66 -10.38 -14.75 14.04
CA TRP A 66 -8.96 -14.36 14.02
C TRP A 66 -8.78 -12.88 13.67
N ARG A 67 -9.43 -12.41 12.63
CA ARG A 67 -9.40 -11.02 12.12
C ARG A 67 -7.98 -10.47 12.01
N PRO A 68 -7.11 -11.11 11.22
CA PRO A 68 -5.71 -10.67 11.08
C PRO A 68 -5.59 -9.35 10.31
N PHE A 69 -6.58 -9.02 9.49
CA PHE A 69 -6.64 -7.78 8.69
C PHE A 69 -8.06 -7.18 8.71
N PRO A 70 -8.21 -5.88 8.47
CA PRO A 70 -9.51 -5.21 8.53
C PRO A 70 -10.43 -5.52 7.35
N ASP A 71 -9.88 -6.00 6.24
CA ASP A 71 -10.57 -6.18 4.98
C ASP A 71 -11.27 -7.54 4.91
N ALA A 72 -12.43 -7.56 4.24
CA ALA A 72 -13.15 -8.81 3.97
C ALA A 72 -12.40 -9.67 2.93
N VAL A 73 -12.47 -10.99 3.10
CA VAL A 73 -11.89 -11.94 2.16
C VAL A 73 -12.67 -11.92 0.84
N PRO A 74 -12.03 -11.70 -0.32
CA PRO A 74 -12.74 -11.71 -1.59
C PRO A 74 -13.39 -13.06 -1.89
N ALA A 75 -14.61 -13.03 -2.41
CA ALA A 75 -15.35 -14.25 -2.77
C ALA A 75 -14.52 -15.19 -3.69
N LEU A 76 -13.69 -14.63 -4.58
CA LEU A 76 -12.76 -15.38 -5.41
C LEU A 76 -11.82 -16.27 -4.57
N ALA A 77 -11.26 -15.74 -3.48
CA ALA A 77 -10.36 -16.50 -2.61
C ALA A 77 -11.11 -17.63 -1.88
N VAL A 78 -12.33 -17.38 -1.42
CA VAL A 78 -13.20 -18.41 -0.79
C VAL A 78 -13.52 -19.54 -1.78
N VAL A 79 -13.87 -19.20 -3.02
CA VAL A 79 -14.18 -20.18 -4.08
C VAL A 79 -12.95 -21.03 -4.40
N TRP A 80 -11.77 -20.44 -4.61
CA TRP A 80 -10.56 -21.19 -4.88
C TRP A 80 -10.14 -22.07 -3.69
N THR A 81 -10.32 -21.59 -2.46
CA THR A 81 -10.10 -22.38 -1.25
C THR A 81 -11.00 -23.63 -1.26
N GLY A 82 -12.28 -23.49 -1.60
CA GLY A 82 -13.20 -24.60 -1.74
C GLY A 82 -12.76 -25.61 -2.83
N ILE A 83 -12.33 -25.12 -3.99
CA ILE A 83 -11.83 -25.97 -5.10
C ILE A 83 -10.57 -26.74 -4.67
N VAL A 84 -9.62 -26.09 -3.98
CA VAL A 84 -8.41 -26.73 -3.47
C VAL A 84 -8.73 -27.80 -2.43
N LEU A 85 -9.63 -27.50 -1.48
CA LEU A 85 -10.10 -28.47 -0.48
C LEU A 85 -10.78 -29.68 -1.15
N ALA A 86 -11.59 -29.44 -2.19
CA ALA A 86 -12.21 -30.50 -2.96
C ALA A 86 -11.17 -31.37 -3.68
N ALA A 87 -10.15 -30.77 -4.29
CA ALA A 87 -9.06 -31.51 -4.94
C ALA A 87 -8.30 -32.40 -3.94
N LEU A 88 -7.99 -31.87 -2.75
CA LEU A 88 -7.35 -32.63 -1.67
C LEU A 88 -8.22 -33.79 -1.17
N GLY A 89 -9.52 -33.55 -0.92
CA GLY A 89 -10.46 -34.57 -0.51
C GLY A 89 -10.65 -35.69 -1.54
N LEU A 90 -10.74 -35.31 -2.83
CA LEU A 90 -10.78 -36.27 -3.93
C LEU A 90 -9.48 -37.07 -4.05
N ALA A 91 -8.32 -36.42 -3.91
CA ALA A 91 -7.03 -37.11 -3.96
C ALA A 91 -6.93 -38.14 -2.81
N ILE A 92 -7.34 -37.80 -1.59
CA ILE A 92 -7.41 -38.76 -0.46
C ILE A 92 -8.32 -39.93 -0.83
N GLY A 93 -9.48 -39.68 -1.44
CA GLY A 93 -10.38 -40.73 -1.93
C GLY A 93 -9.76 -41.69 -2.96
N HIS A 94 -8.76 -41.25 -3.72
CA HIS A 94 -8.01 -42.08 -4.65
C HIS A 94 -7.02 -43.04 -3.97
N PHE A 95 -6.65 -42.83 -2.68
CA PHE A 95 -5.73 -43.75 -1.98
C PHE A 95 -6.37 -45.09 -1.62
N SER A 96 -7.70 -45.15 -1.52
CA SER A 96 -8.40 -46.41 -1.27
C SER A 96 -8.49 -47.26 -2.53
N HIS A 97 -8.00 -48.50 -2.46
CA HIS A 97 -8.11 -49.54 -3.54
C HIS A 97 -7.58 -49.12 -4.91
N SER A 98 -6.54 -48.25 -4.98
CA SER A 98 -5.91 -47.84 -6.24
C SER A 98 -4.47 -48.34 -6.35
N ARG A 99 -4.00 -48.55 -7.61
CA ARG A 99 -2.60 -48.85 -7.91
C ARG A 99 -1.72 -47.64 -7.52
N TRP A 100 -0.47 -47.87 -7.14
CA TRP A 100 0.46 -46.85 -6.67
C TRP A 100 0.60 -45.66 -7.62
N TRP A 101 0.68 -45.87 -8.93
CA TRP A 101 0.79 -44.81 -9.93
C TRP A 101 -0.44 -43.88 -9.97
N ARG A 102 -1.66 -44.45 -9.71
CA ARG A 102 -2.87 -43.61 -9.58
C ARG A 102 -2.87 -42.76 -8.33
N LYS A 103 -2.27 -43.23 -7.25
CA LYS A 103 -2.08 -42.44 -6.03
C LYS A 103 -1.14 -41.26 -6.30
N LEU A 104 0.00 -41.56 -6.99
CA LEU A 104 0.94 -40.52 -7.41
C LEU A 104 0.28 -39.50 -8.35
N ALA A 105 -0.45 -39.96 -9.37
CA ALA A 105 -1.19 -39.07 -10.28
C ALA A 105 -2.24 -38.20 -9.54
N ALA A 106 -2.90 -38.75 -8.52
CA ALA A 106 -3.85 -37.97 -7.71
C ALA A 106 -3.15 -36.87 -6.86
N VAL A 107 -1.97 -37.16 -6.32
CA VAL A 107 -1.16 -36.17 -5.62
C VAL A 107 -0.72 -35.07 -6.58
N VAL A 108 -0.16 -35.43 -7.74
CA VAL A 108 0.25 -34.46 -8.77
C VAL A 108 -0.94 -33.60 -9.21
N ALA A 109 -2.11 -34.21 -9.46
CA ALA A 109 -3.32 -33.51 -9.83
C ALA A 109 -3.77 -32.51 -8.75
N ALA A 110 -3.73 -32.91 -7.46
CA ALA A 110 -4.05 -32.00 -6.37
C ALA A 110 -3.05 -30.84 -6.27
N LEU A 111 -1.76 -31.08 -6.48
CA LEU A 111 -0.72 -30.04 -6.50
C LEU A 111 -0.90 -29.06 -7.66
N THR A 112 -1.33 -29.53 -8.85
CA THR A 112 -1.63 -28.61 -9.97
C THR A 112 -2.84 -27.73 -9.68
N VAL A 113 -3.88 -28.25 -9.01
CA VAL A 113 -5.03 -27.46 -8.58
C VAL A 113 -4.63 -26.45 -7.49
N LEU A 114 -3.80 -26.86 -6.53
CA LEU A 114 -3.28 -25.97 -5.51
C LEU A 114 -2.46 -24.82 -6.12
N ALA A 115 -1.56 -25.13 -7.05
CA ALA A 115 -0.75 -24.14 -7.74
C ALA A 115 -1.64 -23.15 -8.55
N ALA A 116 -2.65 -23.66 -9.27
CA ALA A 116 -3.59 -22.85 -10.02
C ALA A 116 -4.38 -21.92 -9.08
N GLY A 117 -4.97 -22.46 -8.01
CA GLY A 117 -5.75 -21.68 -7.05
C GLY A 117 -4.93 -20.60 -6.34
N SER A 118 -3.73 -20.96 -5.87
CA SER A 118 -2.81 -19.99 -5.25
C SER A 118 -2.43 -18.89 -6.23
N ASN A 119 -2.18 -19.24 -7.51
CA ASN A 119 -1.84 -18.24 -8.51
C ASN A 119 -3.04 -17.34 -8.89
N GLU A 120 -4.28 -17.85 -8.94
CA GLU A 120 -5.46 -17.02 -9.21
C GLU A 120 -5.73 -16.02 -8.07
N ILE A 121 -5.51 -16.43 -6.83
CA ILE A 121 -5.54 -15.51 -5.67
C ILE A 121 -4.42 -14.47 -5.81
N ASN A 122 -3.19 -14.90 -6.16
CA ASN A 122 -2.08 -13.98 -6.42
C ASN A 122 -2.39 -12.99 -7.55
N ARG A 123 -3.01 -13.44 -8.64
CA ARG A 123 -3.41 -12.56 -9.76
C ARG A 123 -4.42 -11.49 -9.33
N PHE A 124 -5.32 -11.83 -8.44
CA PHE A 124 -6.29 -10.88 -7.89
C PHE A 124 -5.58 -9.76 -7.11
N TYR A 125 -4.68 -10.10 -6.20
CA TYR A 125 -3.97 -9.12 -5.38
C TYR A 125 -2.78 -8.48 -6.10
N GLY A 126 -2.20 -9.16 -7.10
CA GLY A 126 -0.99 -8.72 -7.80
C GLY A 126 0.25 -8.69 -6.92
N TYR A 127 0.33 -9.59 -5.92
CA TYR A 127 1.36 -9.55 -4.88
C TYR A 127 2.72 -10.05 -5.40
N TYR A 128 2.76 -11.22 -6.02
CA TYR A 128 3.96 -11.79 -6.62
C TYR A 128 3.96 -11.62 -8.14
N PRO A 129 4.79 -10.75 -8.72
CA PRO A 129 4.79 -10.49 -10.16
C PRO A 129 5.34 -11.67 -10.99
N ASN A 130 6.29 -12.44 -10.43
CA ASN A 130 6.99 -13.54 -11.09
C ASN A 130 7.42 -14.63 -10.10
N VAL A 131 7.97 -15.72 -10.63
CA VAL A 131 8.43 -16.86 -9.82
C VAL A 131 9.60 -16.48 -8.91
N ALA A 132 10.52 -15.63 -9.37
CA ALA A 132 11.65 -15.16 -8.56
C ALA A 132 11.20 -14.46 -7.27
N ALA A 133 10.14 -13.65 -7.35
CA ALA A 133 9.54 -12.98 -6.18
C ALA A 133 8.94 -13.98 -5.19
N VAL A 134 8.27 -15.05 -5.67
CA VAL A 134 7.69 -16.11 -4.80
C VAL A 134 8.75 -16.81 -3.98
N ILE A 135 9.90 -17.14 -4.60
CA ILE A 135 10.99 -17.86 -3.91
C ILE A 135 12.00 -16.93 -3.23
N GLY A 136 11.70 -15.62 -3.17
CA GLY A 136 12.47 -14.65 -2.42
C GLY A 136 13.85 -14.32 -3.01
N LEU A 137 14.07 -14.52 -4.32
CA LEU A 137 15.34 -14.13 -4.94
C LEU A 137 15.57 -12.62 -4.84
N PRO A 138 16.84 -12.18 -4.81
CA PRO A 138 17.17 -10.77 -4.86
C PRO A 138 16.49 -10.06 -6.03
N PRO A 139 15.93 -8.86 -5.84
CA PRO A 139 15.36 -8.10 -6.93
C PRO A 139 16.43 -7.70 -7.96
N PRO A 140 16.06 -7.51 -9.23
CA PRO A 140 16.97 -6.92 -10.20
C PRO A 140 17.51 -5.58 -9.68
N GLN A 141 18.78 -5.25 -10.02
CA GLN A 141 19.42 -4.01 -9.60
C GLN A 141 19.71 -3.91 -8.08
N GLN A 142 19.68 -5.02 -7.33
CA GLN A 142 20.11 -5.00 -5.95
C GLN A 142 21.62 -4.77 -5.88
N ALA A 143 22.03 -3.79 -5.07
CA ALA A 143 23.42 -3.46 -4.82
C ALA A 143 23.61 -3.04 -3.35
N PRO A 144 24.83 -3.15 -2.81
CA PRO A 144 25.14 -2.58 -1.51
C PRO A 144 24.87 -1.07 -1.49
N LEU A 145 24.48 -0.55 -0.32
CA LEU A 145 24.28 0.88 -0.14
C LEU A 145 25.62 1.61 -0.35
N PRO A 146 25.72 2.54 -1.32
CA PRO A 146 26.97 3.26 -1.54
C PRO A 146 27.28 4.17 -0.35
N PRO A 147 28.56 4.27 0.05
CA PRO A 147 28.95 5.09 1.17
C PRO A 147 28.66 6.57 0.92
N ILE A 148 28.47 7.34 2.00
CA ILE A 148 28.40 8.79 1.95
C ILE A 148 29.75 9.29 1.43
N GLN A 149 29.72 10.11 0.38
CA GLN A 149 30.94 10.72 -0.14
C GLN A 149 31.40 11.81 0.83
N SER A 150 32.67 11.72 1.32
CA SER A 150 33.26 12.79 2.09
C SER A 150 33.52 13.98 1.16
N TRP A 151 32.94 15.11 1.48
CA TRP A 151 33.16 16.39 0.76
C TRP A 151 34.41 17.15 1.27
N ALA A 152 35.27 16.49 2.04
CA ALA A 152 36.51 17.07 2.54
C ALA A 152 37.40 17.48 1.36
N GLY A 153 37.47 18.79 1.07
CA GLY A 153 38.33 19.38 0.05
C GLY A 153 37.62 20.04 -1.15
N GLN A 154 36.34 19.87 -1.32
CA GLN A 154 35.60 20.64 -2.31
C GLN A 154 34.84 21.77 -1.59
N GLY A 155 35.32 23.00 -1.76
CA GLY A 155 34.78 24.18 -1.08
C GLY A 155 33.24 24.23 -1.07
N SER A 156 32.64 24.66 0.03
CA SER A 156 31.26 24.61 0.43
C SER A 156 30.24 25.30 -0.53
N LYS A 157 30.55 25.49 -1.79
CA LYS A 157 29.84 26.41 -2.67
C LYS A 157 28.90 25.79 -3.71
N GLN A 158 28.73 24.46 -3.83
CA GLN A 158 27.90 23.96 -4.93
C GLN A 158 27.21 22.61 -4.66
N HIS A 159 26.46 22.48 -3.56
CA HIS A 159 25.44 21.45 -3.51
C HIS A 159 24.24 21.87 -4.35
N ILE A 160 23.89 21.05 -5.35
CA ILE A 160 22.63 21.24 -6.08
C ILE A 160 21.54 20.65 -5.20
N GLU A 161 20.69 21.51 -4.64
CA GLU A 161 19.56 21.15 -3.78
C GLU A 161 18.25 21.11 -4.57
N PRO A 162 17.19 20.46 -4.04
CA PRO A 162 15.85 20.53 -4.61
C PRO A 162 15.36 21.97 -4.79
N GLY A 163 14.50 22.16 -5.78
CA GLY A 163 13.98 23.48 -6.13
C GLY A 163 14.75 24.11 -7.31
N PRO A 164 14.81 25.44 -7.43
CA PRO A 164 15.37 26.12 -8.60
C PRO A 164 16.81 25.73 -8.94
N SER A 165 17.61 25.28 -7.95
CA SER A 165 18.99 24.86 -8.18
C SER A 165 19.11 23.59 -9.01
N LEU A 166 18.12 22.66 -8.96
CA LEU A 166 18.09 21.48 -9.81
C LEU A 166 17.96 21.79 -11.30
N ASN A 167 17.49 22.97 -11.69
CA ASN A 167 17.48 23.39 -13.08
C ASN A 167 18.90 23.48 -13.67
N ARG A 168 19.92 23.68 -12.84
CA ARG A 168 21.34 23.69 -13.23
C ARG A 168 21.96 22.30 -13.36
N TRP A 169 21.26 21.26 -12.87
CA TRP A 169 21.72 19.90 -13.00
C TRP A 169 21.88 19.47 -14.45
N ARG A 170 23.01 18.88 -14.75
CA ARG A 170 23.31 18.26 -16.04
C ARG A 170 23.76 16.82 -15.78
N ALA A 171 23.06 15.87 -16.39
CA ALA A 171 23.39 14.46 -16.31
C ALA A 171 24.80 14.23 -16.92
N PRO A 172 25.75 13.63 -16.17
CA PRO A 172 27.05 13.25 -16.73
C PRO A 172 26.87 12.16 -17.79
N ARG A 173 27.79 12.09 -18.76
CA ARG A 173 27.72 11.10 -19.84
C ARG A 173 27.80 9.65 -19.36
N ASN A 174 28.46 9.40 -18.23
CA ASN A 174 28.65 8.09 -17.61
C ASN A 174 27.61 7.79 -16.52
N MET A 175 26.52 8.57 -16.44
CA MET A 175 25.44 8.28 -15.49
C MET A 175 24.78 6.94 -15.84
N PRO A 176 24.50 6.05 -14.85
CA PRO A 176 23.74 4.84 -15.08
C PRO A 176 22.37 5.14 -15.69
N ALA A 177 21.87 4.22 -16.52
CA ALA A 177 20.54 4.35 -17.13
C ALA A 177 19.40 4.04 -16.16
N ALA A 178 19.68 3.27 -15.11
CA ALA A 178 18.72 2.83 -14.11
C ALA A 178 19.27 3.05 -12.69
N GLY A 179 18.37 3.16 -11.72
CA GLY A 179 18.69 3.21 -10.31
C GLY A 179 19.08 1.85 -9.74
N VAL A 180 19.38 1.80 -8.44
CA VAL A 180 19.65 0.57 -7.69
C VAL A 180 18.79 0.52 -6.45
N VAL A 181 18.56 -0.70 -5.92
CA VAL A 181 17.93 -0.91 -4.63
C VAL A 181 18.89 -1.58 -3.66
N SER A 182 18.82 -1.17 -2.40
CA SER A 182 19.63 -1.74 -1.32
C SER A 182 18.73 -2.18 -0.18
N GLU A 183 18.96 -3.38 0.32
CA GLU A 183 18.36 -3.81 1.58
C GLU A 183 19.14 -3.19 2.74
N VAL A 184 18.45 -2.68 3.74
CA VAL A 184 19.05 -1.92 4.84
C VAL A 184 18.40 -2.26 6.17
N GLU A 185 19.17 -2.13 7.24
CA GLU A 185 18.65 -2.16 8.60
C GLU A 185 18.47 -0.72 9.09
N ILE A 186 17.26 -0.41 9.56
CA ILE A 186 16.89 0.89 10.13
C ILE A 186 16.50 0.65 11.59
N PRO A 187 17.42 0.80 12.55
CA PRO A 187 17.17 0.45 13.94
C PRO A 187 16.26 1.47 14.63
N GLY A 188 15.38 0.98 15.50
CA GLY A 188 14.55 1.79 16.40
C GLY A 188 15.34 2.25 17.62
N VAL A 189 16.25 3.19 17.45
CA VAL A 189 17.18 3.62 18.53
C VAL A 189 16.43 4.32 19.67
N LYS A 190 15.49 5.21 19.35
CA LYS A 190 14.67 5.94 20.33
C LYS A 190 13.38 5.21 20.63
N SER A 191 12.75 4.66 19.60
CA SER A 191 11.47 3.97 19.71
C SER A 191 11.56 2.61 20.37
N HIS A 192 12.73 1.97 20.32
CA HIS A 192 12.93 0.55 20.66
C HIS A 192 12.03 -0.38 19.83
N PHE A 193 11.60 0.08 18.67
CA PHE A 193 10.78 -0.71 17.75
C PHE A 193 11.66 -1.70 16.97
N LEU A 194 11.24 -2.97 16.96
CA LEU A 194 11.98 -4.05 16.31
C LEU A 194 11.49 -4.19 14.86
N ALA A 195 11.95 -3.31 13.99
CA ALA A 195 11.63 -3.34 12.56
C ALA A 195 12.38 -4.48 11.86
N ARG A 196 11.76 -5.05 10.81
CA ARG A 196 12.46 -5.89 9.83
C ARG A 196 13.30 -5.01 8.91
N HIS A 197 14.12 -5.64 8.06
CA HIS A 197 14.89 -4.92 7.04
C HIS A 197 13.98 -4.07 6.15
N GLY A 198 14.43 -2.85 5.90
CA GLY A 198 13.85 -1.91 4.95
C GLY A 198 14.57 -1.95 3.61
N TRP A 199 14.13 -1.12 2.68
CA TRP A 199 14.72 -0.98 1.36
C TRP A 199 14.95 0.48 1.02
N VAL A 200 15.98 0.74 0.21
CA VAL A 200 16.28 2.07 -0.33
C VAL A 200 16.40 1.96 -1.84
N TYR A 201 15.67 2.77 -2.58
CA TYR A 201 15.90 2.98 -4.01
C TYR A 201 16.71 4.27 -4.20
N LEU A 202 17.78 4.17 -4.96
CA LEU A 202 18.68 5.26 -5.31
C LEU A 202 18.58 5.52 -6.83
N PRO A 203 18.14 6.72 -7.26
CA PRO A 203 17.99 7.02 -8.67
C PRO A 203 19.34 7.21 -9.38
N PRO A 204 19.38 7.17 -10.74
CA PRO A 204 20.60 7.32 -11.53
C PRO A 204 21.47 8.53 -11.14
N ALA A 205 20.87 9.69 -10.87
CA ALA A 205 21.61 10.89 -10.48
C ALA A 205 22.34 10.74 -9.13
N TYR A 206 21.80 9.94 -8.20
CA TYR A 206 22.43 9.65 -6.92
C TYR A 206 23.72 8.83 -7.09
N LEU A 207 23.79 8.01 -8.13
CA LEU A 207 24.92 7.09 -8.39
C LEU A 207 26.09 7.79 -9.10
N THR A 208 26.00 9.09 -9.35
CA THR A 208 27.08 9.86 -10.00
C THR A 208 28.15 10.32 -9.02
N ALA A 209 29.34 10.60 -9.52
CA ALA A 209 30.46 11.11 -8.70
C ALA A 209 30.16 12.47 -8.07
N ARG A 210 29.36 13.31 -8.70
CA ARG A 210 28.89 14.61 -8.18
C ARG A 210 27.38 14.57 -8.04
N ARG A 211 26.92 13.78 -7.05
CA ARG A 211 25.49 13.58 -6.82
C ARG A 211 24.81 14.85 -6.29
N PRO A 212 23.63 15.22 -6.81
CA PRO A 212 22.83 16.27 -6.20
C PRO A 212 22.23 15.81 -4.87
N LEU A 213 21.90 16.74 -3.99
CA LEU A 213 21.06 16.43 -2.83
C LEU A 213 19.62 16.22 -3.31
N LEU A 214 19.13 15.00 -3.28
CA LEU A 214 17.81 14.66 -3.79
C LEU A 214 16.75 14.73 -2.68
N PRO A 215 15.48 14.96 -3.04
CA PRO A 215 14.38 14.84 -2.10
C PRO A 215 14.16 13.40 -1.67
N VAL A 216 13.41 13.21 -0.58
CA VAL A 216 13.10 11.89 -0.01
C VAL A 216 11.62 11.59 -0.14
N LEU A 217 11.31 10.36 -0.53
CA LEU A 217 9.98 9.76 -0.45
C LEU A 217 10.06 8.52 0.45
N ILE A 218 9.40 8.57 1.59
CA ILE A 218 9.24 7.40 2.45
C ILE A 218 7.97 6.68 2.02
N LEU A 219 8.08 5.36 1.70
CA LEU A 219 6.94 4.54 1.31
C LEU A 219 6.67 3.45 2.34
N LEU A 220 5.44 3.37 2.80
CA LEU A 220 5.00 2.44 3.82
C LEU A 220 4.16 1.32 3.21
N PRO A 221 4.45 0.03 3.51
CA PRO A 221 3.69 -1.10 2.99
C PRO A 221 2.30 -1.19 3.61
N GLY A 222 1.41 -1.92 2.92
CA GLY A 222 0.12 -2.34 3.46
C GLY A 222 0.24 -3.49 4.47
N GLN A 223 -0.87 -3.84 5.10
CA GLN A 223 -0.98 -4.99 6.00
C GLN A 223 -2.09 -5.94 5.46
N PRO A 224 -1.79 -7.24 5.29
CA PRO A 224 -0.50 -7.90 5.54
C PRO A 224 0.58 -7.45 4.55
N GLY A 225 1.85 -7.46 5.00
CA GLY A 225 2.91 -7.06 4.09
C GLY A 225 4.31 -6.92 4.68
N ALA A 226 5.21 -6.43 3.85
CA ALA A 226 6.61 -6.17 4.13
C ALA A 226 7.14 -5.01 3.27
N PRO A 227 8.25 -4.36 3.65
CA PRO A 227 8.87 -3.32 2.84
C PRO A 227 9.15 -3.72 1.39
N ARG A 228 9.54 -4.97 1.17
CA ARG A 228 9.84 -5.53 -0.15
C ARG A 228 8.64 -5.49 -1.10
N ASP A 229 7.42 -5.45 -0.60
CA ASP A 229 6.21 -5.45 -1.44
C ASP A 229 6.17 -4.23 -2.38
N TRP A 230 6.72 -3.09 -1.98
CA TRP A 230 6.86 -1.93 -2.84
C TRP A 230 7.84 -2.19 -4.01
N ILE A 231 8.85 -3.04 -3.80
CA ILE A 231 9.78 -3.45 -4.86
C ILE A 231 9.08 -4.39 -5.85
N ASP A 232 8.51 -5.49 -5.33
CA ASP A 232 7.95 -6.57 -6.15
C ASP A 232 6.58 -6.20 -6.73
N ALA A 233 5.59 -5.94 -5.89
CA ALA A 233 4.21 -5.67 -6.26
C ALA A 233 3.95 -4.19 -6.62
N GLY A 234 4.52 -3.27 -5.85
CA GLY A 234 4.40 -1.82 -6.04
C GLY A 234 5.22 -1.27 -7.21
N LYS A 235 6.15 -2.07 -7.76
CA LYS A 235 6.98 -1.74 -8.93
C LYS A 235 7.72 -0.42 -8.79
N VAL A 236 8.18 -0.11 -7.58
CA VAL A 236 8.84 1.18 -7.29
C VAL A 236 10.04 1.42 -8.18
N ILE A 237 10.86 0.37 -8.45
CA ILE A 237 12.05 0.48 -9.32
C ILE A 237 11.63 0.99 -10.71
N THR A 238 10.71 0.26 -11.37
CA THR A 238 10.24 0.61 -12.71
C THR A 238 9.62 1.99 -12.77
N THR A 239 8.84 2.36 -11.74
CA THR A 239 8.16 3.65 -11.67
C THR A 239 9.16 4.79 -11.50
N MET A 240 10.13 4.62 -10.60
CA MET A 240 11.14 5.66 -10.34
C MET A 240 12.17 5.77 -11.46
N ASP A 241 12.56 4.66 -12.10
CA ASP A 241 13.45 4.69 -13.27
C ASP A 241 12.78 5.39 -14.45
N ALA A 242 11.50 5.12 -14.71
CA ALA A 242 10.75 5.82 -15.76
C ALA A 242 10.62 7.33 -15.46
N PHE A 243 10.37 7.68 -14.20
CA PHE A 243 10.34 9.08 -13.76
C PHE A 243 11.72 9.73 -13.93
N ALA A 244 12.80 9.08 -13.47
CA ALA A 244 14.17 9.58 -13.57
C ALA A 244 14.59 9.78 -15.03
N ALA A 245 14.27 8.83 -15.92
CA ALA A 245 14.57 8.93 -17.35
C ALA A 245 13.93 10.18 -17.99
N ALA A 246 12.69 10.51 -17.61
CA ALA A 246 12.01 11.73 -18.06
C ALA A 246 12.58 13.01 -17.43
N HIS A 247 13.37 12.90 -16.33
CA HIS A 247 13.85 14.02 -15.53
C HIS A 247 15.39 14.07 -15.41
N ARG A 248 16.12 13.71 -16.45
CA ARG A 248 17.60 13.79 -16.50
C ARG A 248 18.28 12.96 -15.41
N GLY A 249 17.71 11.81 -15.06
CA GLY A 249 18.20 10.92 -14.01
C GLY A 249 17.77 11.29 -12.59
N LEU A 250 17.01 12.37 -12.42
CA LEU A 250 16.55 12.86 -11.13
C LEU A 250 15.21 12.21 -10.75
N ALA A 251 15.15 11.63 -9.56
CA ALA A 251 13.95 11.18 -8.88
C ALA A 251 14.16 11.31 -7.36
N PRO A 252 13.13 11.21 -6.53
CA PRO A 252 13.36 11.11 -5.08
C PRO A 252 14.14 9.85 -4.74
N VAL A 253 14.99 9.93 -3.71
CA VAL A 253 15.46 8.73 -3.00
C VAL A 253 14.25 8.15 -2.28
N VAL A 254 13.95 6.86 -2.54
CA VAL A 254 12.82 6.21 -1.87
C VAL A 254 13.34 5.35 -0.73
N VAL A 255 12.81 5.56 0.47
CA VAL A 255 13.12 4.75 1.66
C VAL A 255 11.86 4.00 2.08
N ILE A 256 11.98 2.70 2.27
CA ILE A 256 10.85 1.82 2.59
C ILE A 256 11.14 1.14 3.92
N PRO A 257 10.86 1.79 5.07
CA PRO A 257 11.02 1.18 6.39
C PRO A 257 9.93 0.16 6.68
N ASP A 258 10.11 -0.64 7.72
CA ASP A 258 9.10 -1.59 8.19
C ASP A 258 8.28 -1.04 9.37
N PRO A 259 7.03 -0.62 9.19
CA PRO A 259 6.16 -0.17 10.27
C PRO A 259 5.43 -1.31 10.97
N LEU A 260 5.59 -2.56 10.51
CA LEU A 260 4.73 -3.69 10.92
C LEU A 260 5.41 -4.67 11.87
N ARG A 261 6.74 -4.81 11.83
CA ARG A 261 7.52 -5.80 12.60
C ARG A 261 7.30 -7.26 12.15
N ALA A 262 6.11 -7.62 11.68
CA ALA A 262 5.77 -8.93 11.13
C ALA A 262 4.66 -8.77 10.07
N ALA A 263 4.57 -9.71 9.13
CA ALA A 263 3.67 -9.60 7.98
C ALA A 263 2.18 -9.40 8.35
N LEU A 264 1.72 -10.05 9.41
CA LEU A 264 0.33 -9.98 9.89
C LEU A 264 0.14 -9.02 11.07
N ALA A 265 1.20 -8.40 11.58
CA ALA A 265 1.08 -7.45 12.67
C ALA A 265 0.53 -6.10 12.17
N ASN A 266 -0.19 -5.41 13.05
CA ASN A 266 -0.67 -4.05 12.83
C ASN A 266 -0.52 -3.22 14.11
N PRO A 267 0.61 -2.56 14.32
CA PRO A 267 0.82 -1.69 15.47
C PRO A 267 0.24 -0.29 15.28
N LEU A 268 -0.51 -0.01 14.20
CA LEU A 268 -1.29 1.20 13.93
C LEU A 268 -0.48 2.48 13.58
N CYS A 269 0.82 2.37 13.37
CA CYS A 269 1.69 3.55 13.17
C CYS A 269 1.55 4.64 14.25
N LEU A 270 1.33 4.21 15.48
CA LEU A 270 1.17 5.04 16.66
C LEU A 270 2.13 4.58 17.75
N ASP A 271 2.42 5.45 18.71
CA ASP A 271 2.99 5.03 19.98
C ASP A 271 1.86 4.50 20.87
N SER A 272 1.87 3.21 21.10
CA SER A 272 0.81 2.51 21.80
C SER A 272 1.35 1.26 22.52
N ARG A 273 0.47 0.49 23.17
CA ARG A 273 0.84 -0.80 23.75
C ARG A 273 1.34 -1.83 22.72
N LEU A 274 1.12 -1.58 21.42
CA LEU A 274 1.53 -2.47 20.35
C LEU A 274 2.95 -2.16 19.81
N GLY A 275 3.52 -1.02 20.19
CA GLY A 275 4.85 -0.55 19.82
C GLY A 275 4.90 0.96 19.64
N ASN A 276 6.10 1.52 19.61
CA ASN A 276 6.34 2.96 19.44
C ASN A 276 6.65 3.26 17.97
N VAL A 277 5.66 3.01 17.09
CA VAL A 277 5.85 3.11 15.64
C VAL A 277 5.84 4.55 15.17
N ASP A 278 5.08 5.44 15.82
CA ASP A 278 5.12 6.88 15.51
C ASP A 278 6.53 7.44 15.76
N THR A 279 7.12 7.18 16.93
CA THR A 279 8.51 7.56 17.24
C THR A 279 9.51 6.94 16.27
N TYR A 280 9.33 5.68 15.88
CA TYR A 280 10.18 5.04 14.87
C TYR A 280 10.14 5.79 13.54
N LEU A 281 8.95 6.04 12.98
CA LEU A 281 8.77 6.63 11.68
C LEU A 281 9.08 8.15 11.65
N SER A 282 8.82 8.86 12.76
CA SER A 282 9.02 10.32 12.82
C SER A 282 10.37 10.75 13.37
N SER A 283 11.12 9.85 14.04
CA SER A 283 12.41 10.19 14.63
C SER A 283 13.54 9.27 14.17
N ASP A 284 13.41 7.94 14.35
CA ASP A 284 14.51 7.01 14.04
C ASP A 284 14.77 6.93 12.52
N VAL A 285 13.72 6.77 11.72
CA VAL A 285 13.84 6.71 10.25
C VAL A 285 14.43 8.00 9.66
N PRO A 286 13.96 9.22 9.97
CA PRO A 286 14.57 10.45 9.51
C PRO A 286 16.03 10.61 9.96
N SER A 287 16.35 10.28 11.20
CA SER A 287 17.72 10.34 11.71
C SER A 287 18.65 9.37 10.97
N TRP A 288 18.17 8.15 10.71
CA TRP A 288 18.93 7.16 9.94
C TRP A 288 19.17 7.65 8.49
N ILE A 289 18.13 8.18 7.83
CA ILE A 289 18.23 8.73 6.47
C ILE A 289 19.32 9.80 6.40
N LEU A 290 19.30 10.77 7.30
CA LEU A 290 20.28 11.86 7.32
C LEU A 290 21.69 11.39 7.69
N GLY A 291 21.82 10.31 8.44
CA GLY A 291 23.10 9.71 8.82
C GLY A 291 23.70 8.76 7.78
N HIS A 292 22.91 8.20 6.87
CA HIS A 292 23.36 7.16 5.95
C HIS A 292 23.19 7.52 4.47
N LEU A 293 22.38 8.54 4.14
CA LEU A 293 22.08 8.94 2.77
C LEU A 293 22.47 10.39 2.53
N GLN A 294 23.00 10.65 1.34
CA GLN A 294 23.33 12.00 0.90
C GLN A 294 22.12 12.64 0.21
N VAL A 295 21.16 13.10 1.02
CA VAL A 295 19.89 13.69 0.59
C VAL A 295 19.74 15.09 1.16
N THR A 296 18.72 15.83 0.72
CA THR A 296 18.43 17.14 1.30
C THR A 296 18.00 17.03 2.76
N PRO A 297 18.60 17.78 3.69
CA PRO A 297 18.13 17.85 5.07
C PRO A 297 16.88 18.72 5.24
N ASN A 298 16.44 19.40 4.18
CA ASN A 298 15.27 20.26 4.21
C ASN A 298 14.00 19.43 4.04
N TYR A 299 13.30 19.16 5.14
CA TYR A 299 12.05 18.40 5.19
C TYR A 299 10.94 18.98 4.32
N ARG A 300 11.02 20.23 3.87
CA ARG A 300 10.04 20.78 2.90
C ARG A 300 9.97 19.96 1.62
N TYR A 301 11.07 19.30 1.24
CA TYR A 301 11.20 18.46 0.05
C TYR A 301 11.09 16.97 0.37
N TRP A 302 10.55 16.62 1.55
CA TRP A 302 10.27 15.25 1.92
C TRP A 302 8.79 14.94 1.73
N ALA A 303 8.51 13.69 1.40
CA ALA A 303 7.16 13.16 1.36
C ALA A 303 7.12 11.79 2.06
N VAL A 304 5.96 11.48 2.62
CA VAL A 304 5.62 10.14 3.09
C VAL A 304 4.43 9.63 2.30
N GLY A 305 4.43 8.36 1.92
CA GLY A 305 3.31 7.74 1.24
C GLY A 305 3.15 6.29 1.64
N GLY A 306 2.03 5.69 1.26
CA GLY A 306 1.81 4.28 1.55
C GLY A 306 0.52 3.75 0.96
N PHE A 307 0.38 2.43 0.98
CA PHE A 307 -0.78 1.72 0.50
C PHE A 307 -1.54 1.07 1.66
N SER A 308 -2.87 1.15 1.65
CA SER A 308 -3.72 0.51 2.65
C SER A 308 -3.34 0.99 4.07
N ASN A 309 -2.96 0.11 4.98
CA ASN A 309 -2.42 0.50 6.29
C ASN A 309 -1.27 1.53 6.19
N GLY A 310 -0.40 1.41 5.17
CA GLY A 310 0.64 2.39 4.91
C GLY A 310 0.11 3.76 4.50
N GLY A 311 -1.05 3.82 3.82
CA GLY A 311 -1.77 5.07 3.52
C GLY A 311 -2.28 5.76 4.77
N THR A 312 -2.92 4.99 5.68
CA THR A 312 -3.31 5.49 7.02
C THR A 312 -2.10 6.03 7.79
N CYS A 313 -0.96 5.31 7.76
CA CYS A 313 0.28 5.75 8.40
C CYS A 313 0.79 7.07 7.80
N ALA A 314 0.75 7.21 6.47
CA ALA A 314 1.17 8.43 5.79
C ALA A 314 0.28 9.63 6.19
N LEU A 315 -1.03 9.43 6.29
CA LEU A 315 -1.97 10.43 6.79
C LEU A 315 -1.65 10.82 8.24
N GLN A 316 -1.44 9.83 9.14
CA GLN A 316 -1.11 10.08 10.55
C GLN A 316 0.17 10.92 10.67
N LEU A 317 1.24 10.54 9.98
CA LEU A 317 2.50 11.26 9.99
C LEU A 317 2.36 12.69 9.44
N ALA A 318 1.60 12.89 8.37
CA ALA A 318 1.35 14.22 7.82
C ALA A 318 0.52 15.12 8.74
N VAL A 319 -0.40 14.53 9.51
CA VAL A 319 -1.25 15.26 10.46
C VAL A 319 -0.50 15.60 11.75
N PHE A 320 0.23 14.64 12.33
CA PHE A 320 0.88 14.83 13.62
C PHE A 320 2.31 15.38 13.52
N HIS A 321 2.99 15.20 12.37
CA HIS A 321 4.36 15.69 12.12
C HIS A 321 4.47 16.52 10.83
N PRO A 322 3.64 17.59 10.62
CA PRO A 322 3.61 18.36 9.38
C PRO A 322 4.92 19.11 9.07
N SER A 323 5.78 19.30 10.06
CA SER A 323 7.11 19.91 9.87
C SER A 323 8.13 18.96 9.25
N ILE A 324 7.94 17.64 9.42
CA ILE A 324 8.81 16.59 8.87
C ILE A 324 8.20 16.06 7.56
N PHE A 325 6.89 15.86 7.54
CA PHE A 325 6.14 15.29 6.43
C PHE A 325 5.08 16.28 5.88
N PRO A 326 5.52 17.42 5.31
CA PRO A 326 4.59 18.39 4.74
C PRO A 326 3.91 17.87 3.46
N ASN A 327 4.49 16.86 2.80
CA ASN A 327 3.91 16.25 1.61
C ASN A 327 3.57 14.78 1.88
N PHE A 328 2.40 14.34 1.42
CA PHE A 328 2.00 12.95 1.63
C PHE A 328 1.19 12.37 0.46
N LEU A 329 1.21 11.03 0.39
CA LEU A 329 0.46 10.23 -0.58
C LEU A 329 -0.27 9.11 0.19
N ASP A 330 -1.58 9.23 0.29
CA ASP A 330 -2.43 8.20 0.85
C ASP A 330 -3.09 7.40 -0.28
N ILE A 331 -2.72 6.12 -0.37
CA ILE A 331 -3.27 5.20 -1.37
C ILE A 331 -4.18 4.21 -0.68
N SER A 332 -5.49 4.38 -0.83
CA SER A 332 -6.51 3.47 -0.29
C SER A 332 -6.36 3.24 1.22
N GLY A 333 -5.87 4.23 1.97
CA GLY A 333 -5.76 4.14 3.42
C GLY A 333 -7.10 4.36 4.10
N PRO A 334 -7.48 3.52 5.10
CA PRO A 334 -8.53 3.89 6.05
C PRO A 334 -8.24 5.26 6.70
N ALA A 335 -9.26 6.11 6.80
CA ALA A 335 -9.11 7.45 7.35
C ALA A 335 -8.73 7.48 8.84
N THR A 336 -8.86 6.35 9.52
CA THR A 336 -8.60 6.20 10.95
C THR A 336 -7.82 4.92 11.24
N PRO A 337 -6.92 4.93 12.24
CA PRO A 337 -6.22 3.70 12.65
C PRO A 337 -7.21 2.66 13.16
N THR A 338 -7.12 1.42 12.65
CA THR A 338 -8.08 0.37 12.99
C THR A 338 -7.45 -1.03 13.07
N LEU A 339 -7.96 -1.83 14.02
CA LEU A 339 -7.74 -3.28 14.10
C LEU A 339 -8.99 -4.05 13.70
N GLY A 340 -9.79 -3.50 12.75
CA GLY A 340 -11.03 -4.07 12.26
C GLY A 340 -12.30 -3.57 12.97
N SER A 341 -12.20 -3.07 14.21
CA SER A 341 -13.30 -2.38 14.89
C SER A 341 -12.78 -1.35 15.90
N LEU A 342 -13.59 -0.31 16.15
CA LEU A 342 -13.24 0.76 17.07
C LEU A 342 -13.00 0.22 18.50
N SER A 343 -13.88 -0.63 19.02
CA SER A 343 -13.74 -1.22 20.38
C SER A 343 -12.44 -2.01 20.48
N ARG A 344 -12.20 -2.94 19.55
CA ARG A 344 -10.97 -3.74 19.54
C ARG A 344 -9.72 -2.88 19.46
N THR A 345 -9.75 -1.78 18.67
CA THR A 345 -8.63 -0.86 18.54
C THR A 345 -8.35 -0.15 19.86
N ILE A 346 -9.38 0.38 20.52
CA ILE A 346 -9.27 1.05 21.80
C ILE A 346 -8.75 0.08 22.87
N ASP A 347 -9.32 -1.11 22.95
CA ASP A 347 -8.94 -2.12 23.97
C ASP A 347 -7.50 -2.58 23.78
N ARG A 348 -7.10 -2.92 22.57
CA ARG A 348 -5.78 -3.51 22.29
C ARG A 348 -4.66 -2.50 22.30
N ALA A 349 -4.84 -1.35 21.65
CA ALA A 349 -3.79 -0.35 21.52
C ALA A 349 -3.76 0.62 22.71
N PHE A 350 -4.92 0.98 23.27
CA PHE A 350 -5.04 2.02 24.27
C PHE A 350 -5.53 1.52 25.63
N GLY A 351 -5.76 0.21 25.80
CA GLY A 351 -6.17 -0.41 27.07
C GLY A 351 -7.52 0.07 27.59
N GLY A 352 -8.44 0.37 26.67
CA GLY A 352 -9.77 0.87 26.99
C GLY A 352 -9.87 2.40 27.07
N ASP A 353 -8.75 3.13 26.99
CA ASP A 353 -8.79 4.62 27.00
C ASP A 353 -9.28 5.17 25.64
N ARG A 354 -10.58 5.43 25.60
CA ARG A 354 -11.26 6.02 24.45
C ARG A 354 -10.74 7.43 24.11
N ALA A 355 -10.40 8.21 25.11
CA ALA A 355 -9.91 9.58 24.91
C ALA A 355 -8.51 9.57 24.30
N ALA A 356 -7.64 8.64 24.70
CA ALA A 356 -6.32 8.46 24.10
C ALA A 356 -6.44 8.11 22.60
N TYR A 357 -7.37 7.22 22.21
CA TYR A 357 -7.62 6.91 20.81
C TYR A 357 -7.99 8.16 20.00
N PHE A 358 -8.96 8.96 20.46
CA PHE A 358 -9.39 10.15 19.73
C PHE A 358 -8.34 11.25 19.69
N ARG A 359 -7.42 11.31 20.66
CA ARG A 359 -6.24 12.20 20.58
C ARG A 359 -5.25 11.79 19.50
N ALA A 360 -5.19 10.50 19.18
CA ALA A 360 -4.29 9.93 18.18
C ALA A 360 -4.95 9.74 16.78
N GLU A 361 -6.24 10.06 16.65
CA GLU A 361 -6.99 9.89 15.42
C GLU A 361 -6.86 11.12 14.50
N PRO A 362 -6.40 10.95 13.23
CA PRO A 362 -6.16 12.07 12.32
C PRO A 362 -7.37 12.94 12.06
N LEU A 363 -8.57 12.36 11.88
CA LEU A 363 -9.79 13.15 11.60
C LEU A 363 -10.20 14.02 12.78
N THR A 364 -10.00 13.54 14.01
CA THR A 364 -10.26 14.33 15.23
C THR A 364 -9.32 15.54 15.33
N GLU A 365 -8.03 15.36 15.05
CA GLU A 365 -7.07 16.47 15.07
C GLU A 365 -7.35 17.48 13.94
N LEU A 366 -7.64 17.00 12.73
CA LEU A 366 -8.03 17.87 11.61
C LEU A 366 -9.28 18.71 11.93
N ALA A 367 -10.30 18.09 12.54
CA ALA A 367 -11.52 18.80 12.95
C ALA A 367 -11.23 19.87 14.04
N LYS A 368 -10.38 19.55 15.01
CA LYS A 368 -9.93 20.50 16.05
C LYS A 368 -9.23 21.72 15.43
N ILE A 369 -8.28 21.50 14.50
CA ILE A 369 -7.57 22.59 13.82
C ILE A 369 -8.53 23.42 12.94
N ALA A 370 -9.46 22.76 12.23
CA ALA A 370 -10.48 23.46 11.44
C ALA A 370 -11.34 24.40 12.30
N ASN A 371 -11.78 23.94 13.47
CA ASN A 371 -12.57 24.74 14.41
C ASN A 371 -11.77 25.92 14.99
N MET A 372 -10.48 25.75 15.28
CA MET A 372 -9.61 26.84 15.72
C MET A 372 -9.44 27.93 14.66
N ARG A 373 -9.42 27.56 13.36
CA ARG A 373 -9.31 28.52 12.25
C ARG A 373 -10.53 29.38 12.05
N THR A 374 -11.73 28.90 12.38
CA THR A 374 -12.98 29.70 12.29
C THR A 374 -13.12 30.73 13.40
N GLY A 375 -12.41 30.56 14.52
CA GLY A 375 -12.49 31.42 15.71
C GLY A 375 -11.37 32.44 15.88
N ALA A 376 -10.26 32.34 15.18
CA ALA A 376 -9.13 33.27 15.32
C ALA A 376 -8.44 33.49 13.97
N HIS A 377 -7.83 34.65 13.75
CA HIS A 377 -7.02 34.97 12.55
C HIS A 377 -5.71 34.16 12.47
N GLY A 378 -5.72 32.92 12.97
CA GLY A 378 -4.57 32.02 13.04
C GLY A 378 -4.21 31.38 11.71
N ARG A 379 -2.92 31.44 11.34
CA ARG A 379 -2.40 30.69 10.20
C ARG A 379 -2.40 29.19 10.56
N SER A 380 -3.00 28.35 9.72
CA SER A 380 -2.97 26.89 9.91
C SER A 380 -1.55 26.35 9.98
N VAL A 381 -1.32 25.39 10.86
CA VAL A 381 -0.07 24.59 10.89
C VAL A 381 0.13 23.84 9.58
N TYR A 382 -0.95 23.54 8.86
CA TYR A 382 -0.94 22.80 7.58
C TYR A 382 -0.85 23.70 6.33
N ARG A 383 -0.57 25.01 6.46
CA ARG A 383 -0.49 25.92 5.30
C ARG A 383 0.49 25.50 4.21
N HIS A 384 1.47 24.68 4.55
CA HIS A 384 2.46 24.12 3.63
C HIS A 384 2.24 22.64 3.33
N SER A 385 1.23 22.03 3.94
CA SER A 385 0.93 20.61 3.72
C SER A 385 0.24 20.42 2.37
N PHE A 386 0.76 19.46 1.61
CA PHE A 386 0.22 19.02 0.34
C PHE A 386 0.00 17.50 0.37
N GLY A 387 -1.20 17.06 0.03
CA GLY A 387 -1.54 15.64 0.00
C GLY A 387 -2.17 15.22 -1.31
N VAL A 388 -1.85 13.99 -1.74
CA VAL A 388 -2.55 13.28 -2.80
C VAL A 388 -3.25 12.09 -2.18
N LEU A 389 -4.56 12.03 -2.33
CA LEU A 389 -5.43 10.97 -1.84
C LEU A 389 -5.88 10.15 -3.03
N THR A 390 -5.68 8.85 -3.01
CA THR A 390 -6.03 7.98 -4.14
C THR A 390 -6.81 6.77 -3.66
N SER A 391 -7.77 6.31 -4.46
CA SER A 391 -8.43 5.03 -4.24
C SER A 391 -8.95 4.45 -5.55
N GLY A 392 -9.16 3.14 -5.57
CA GLY A 392 -9.89 2.49 -6.64
C GLY A 392 -11.40 2.77 -6.54
N ASN A 393 -12.09 2.90 -7.66
CA ASN A 393 -13.55 3.09 -7.67
C ASN A 393 -14.33 1.82 -7.23
N GLU A 394 -13.66 0.66 -7.25
CA GLU A 394 -14.16 -0.64 -6.79
C GLU A 394 -13.60 -1.01 -5.40
N ASP A 395 -12.87 -0.11 -4.77
CA ASP A 395 -12.31 -0.31 -3.44
C ASP A 395 -13.41 -0.21 -2.38
N MET A 396 -13.90 -1.35 -1.92
CA MET A 396 -15.00 -1.40 -0.93
C MET A 396 -14.52 -1.07 0.49
N VAL A 397 -13.22 -1.14 0.75
CA VAL A 397 -12.62 -0.94 2.07
C VAL A 397 -12.51 0.54 2.42
N SER A 398 -11.92 1.31 1.52
CA SER A 398 -11.60 2.72 1.74
C SER A 398 -12.35 3.68 0.80
N ARG A 399 -13.46 3.23 0.20
CA ARG A 399 -14.15 3.97 -0.87
C ARG A 399 -14.55 5.40 -0.52
N LEU A 400 -14.96 5.64 0.72
CA LEU A 400 -15.40 6.96 1.19
C LEU A 400 -14.35 7.69 2.04
N ASP A 401 -13.27 7.04 2.39
CA ASP A 401 -12.27 7.59 3.29
C ASP A 401 -11.45 8.72 2.66
N PRO A 402 -11.04 8.65 1.38
CA PRO A 402 -10.34 9.75 0.74
C PRO A 402 -11.16 11.03 0.69
N GLU A 403 -12.47 10.96 0.48
CA GLU A 403 -13.36 12.13 0.50
C GLU A 403 -13.52 12.71 1.90
N ARG A 404 -13.60 11.86 2.93
CA ARG A 404 -13.64 12.29 4.34
C ARG A 404 -12.36 13.01 4.73
N VAL A 405 -11.21 12.44 4.37
CA VAL A 405 -9.88 13.06 4.61
C VAL A 405 -9.74 14.34 3.80
N TYR A 406 -10.19 14.35 2.53
CA TYR A 406 -10.16 15.54 1.68
C TYR A 406 -10.96 16.71 2.31
N ALA A 407 -12.18 16.45 2.76
CA ALA A 407 -13.02 17.45 3.39
C ALA A 407 -12.41 17.98 4.69
N ALA A 408 -11.99 17.09 5.61
CA ALA A 408 -11.41 17.44 6.89
C ALA A 408 -10.06 18.19 6.75
N GLY A 409 -9.16 17.68 5.90
CA GLY A 409 -7.84 18.27 5.67
C GLY A 409 -7.92 19.63 4.99
N THR A 410 -8.83 19.80 4.01
CA THR A 410 -9.06 21.10 3.36
C THR A 410 -9.61 22.12 4.38
N ALA A 411 -10.56 21.73 5.21
CA ALA A 411 -11.08 22.58 6.29
C ALA A 411 -9.97 22.96 7.28
N ALA A 412 -9.05 22.05 7.59
CA ALA A 412 -7.89 22.30 8.42
C ALA A 412 -6.80 23.15 7.74
N GLY A 413 -6.86 23.37 6.42
CA GLY A 413 -5.96 24.24 5.65
C GLY A 413 -4.86 23.53 4.88
N MET A 414 -4.97 22.23 4.65
CA MET A 414 -4.13 21.49 3.74
C MET A 414 -4.51 21.77 2.27
N THR A 415 -3.54 21.64 1.38
CA THR A 415 -3.79 21.59 -0.08
C THR A 415 -3.87 20.15 -0.52
N LEU A 416 -5.03 19.67 -0.93
CA LEU A 416 -5.24 18.27 -1.25
C LEU A 416 -5.63 18.07 -2.72
N ARG A 417 -5.29 16.89 -3.25
CA ARG A 417 -5.73 16.38 -4.56
C ARG A 417 -6.34 15.00 -4.37
N LEU A 418 -7.45 14.75 -5.04
CA LEU A 418 -8.15 13.47 -5.02
C LEU A 418 -8.05 12.84 -6.42
N LEU A 419 -7.54 11.62 -6.48
CA LEU A 419 -7.45 10.81 -7.71
C LEU A 419 -8.29 9.54 -7.53
N LYS A 420 -9.19 9.27 -8.48
CA LYS A 420 -9.94 8.02 -8.56
C LYS A 420 -9.40 7.18 -9.70
N LEU A 421 -9.04 5.93 -9.39
CA LEU A 421 -8.51 4.96 -10.34
C LEU A 421 -9.52 3.84 -10.58
N SER A 422 -9.48 3.22 -11.76
CA SER A 422 -10.32 2.04 -12.03
C SER A 422 -9.72 0.82 -11.38
N GLY A 423 -10.47 0.16 -10.48
CA GLY A 423 -10.11 -1.08 -9.81
C GLY A 423 -10.37 -1.07 -8.32
N GLY A 424 -10.00 -2.18 -7.65
CA GLY A 424 -10.22 -2.43 -6.23
C GLY A 424 -8.96 -2.27 -5.38
N HIS A 425 -9.04 -2.74 -4.12
CA HIS A 425 -7.97 -2.67 -3.11
C HIS A 425 -6.87 -3.70 -3.38
N ARG A 426 -5.90 -3.37 -4.25
CA ARG A 426 -4.85 -4.30 -4.70
C ARG A 426 -3.62 -3.60 -5.26
N TRP A 427 -2.48 -4.30 -5.27
CA TRP A 427 -1.18 -3.75 -5.64
C TRP A 427 -1.09 -3.13 -7.05
N PRO A 428 -1.74 -3.66 -8.11
CA PRO A 428 -1.76 -2.97 -9.40
C PRO A 428 -2.29 -1.54 -9.33
N ILE A 429 -3.31 -1.30 -8.46
CA ILE A 429 -3.84 0.04 -8.24
C ILE A 429 -2.88 0.89 -7.42
N ALA A 430 -2.22 0.32 -6.40
CA ALA A 430 -1.20 1.02 -5.63
C ALA A 430 -0.01 1.47 -6.51
N SER A 431 0.46 0.61 -7.42
CA SER A 431 1.51 0.93 -8.39
C SER A 431 1.09 2.05 -9.34
N LEU A 432 -0.15 1.99 -9.87
CA LEU A 432 -0.72 3.06 -10.70
C LEU A 432 -0.84 4.37 -9.93
N ALA A 433 -1.34 4.32 -8.69
CA ALA A 433 -1.51 5.47 -7.83
C ALA A 433 -0.18 6.18 -7.56
N LEU A 434 0.88 5.41 -7.24
CA LEU A 434 2.22 5.98 -7.09
C LEU A 434 2.67 6.69 -8.37
N ARG A 435 2.57 6.01 -9.53
CA ARG A 435 2.97 6.57 -10.83
C ARG A 435 2.24 7.86 -11.15
N ASP A 436 0.92 7.87 -11.00
CA ASP A 436 0.06 8.99 -11.41
C ASP A 436 0.09 10.16 -10.39
N SER A 437 0.54 9.90 -9.15
CA SER A 437 0.75 10.92 -8.13
C SER A 437 2.10 11.62 -8.22
N LEU A 438 3.13 10.99 -8.81
CA LEU A 438 4.46 11.58 -8.93
C LEU A 438 4.48 12.94 -9.62
N PRO A 439 3.78 13.17 -10.75
CA PRO A 439 3.74 14.49 -11.38
C PRO A 439 3.13 15.59 -10.49
N LEU A 440 2.25 15.22 -9.57
CA LEU A 440 1.62 16.15 -8.62
C LEU A 440 2.55 16.45 -7.42
N LEU A 441 3.32 15.44 -6.99
CA LEU A 441 4.27 15.55 -5.89
C LEU A 441 5.58 16.20 -6.32
N ALA A 442 6.04 15.98 -7.54
CA ALA A 442 7.34 16.44 -8.05
C ALA A 442 7.59 17.94 -7.83
N PRO A 443 6.66 18.87 -8.09
CA PRO A 443 6.86 20.29 -7.76
C PRO A 443 7.07 20.56 -6.29
N LYS A 444 6.41 19.80 -5.42
CA LYS A 444 6.52 19.92 -3.96
C LYS A 444 7.83 19.38 -3.44
N LEU A 445 8.37 18.39 -4.14
CA LEU A 445 9.69 17.81 -3.88
C LEU A 445 10.82 18.60 -4.55
N GLY A 446 10.53 19.73 -5.19
CA GLY A 446 11.52 20.54 -5.88
C GLY A 446 12.08 19.90 -7.15
N LEU A 447 11.36 18.95 -7.75
CA LEU A 447 11.71 18.25 -8.98
C LEU A 447 10.96 18.80 -10.21
N SER A 448 10.43 20.00 -10.15
CA SER A 448 9.82 20.65 -11.31
C SER A 448 10.90 21.23 -12.24
N PHE A 449 10.86 20.84 -13.49
CA PHE A 449 11.64 21.44 -14.56
C PHE A 449 10.70 22.28 -15.40
N GLU A 450 11.10 23.53 -15.70
CA GLU A 450 10.44 24.27 -16.76
C GLU A 450 10.59 23.46 -18.05
N THR A 451 9.49 22.92 -18.51
CA THR A 451 9.43 22.30 -19.83
C THR A 451 9.62 23.41 -20.84
N THR A 452 10.84 23.59 -21.35
CA THR A 452 11.12 24.43 -22.54
C THR A 452 10.58 23.76 -23.80
N ALA A 453 9.38 23.19 -23.74
CA ALA A 453 8.62 22.87 -24.92
C ALA A 453 7.93 24.16 -25.39
N ARG A 454 8.59 24.90 -26.29
CA ARG A 454 7.86 25.79 -27.20
C ARG A 454 6.79 24.94 -27.86
N VAL A 455 5.55 25.09 -27.41
CA VAL A 455 4.40 24.59 -28.17
C VAL A 455 4.46 25.30 -29.51
N PRO A 456 4.60 24.60 -30.66
CA PRO A 456 4.46 25.22 -31.96
C PRO A 456 3.02 25.71 -32.05
N THR A 457 2.83 27.01 -32.12
CA THR A 457 1.53 27.68 -32.37
C THR A 457 1.14 27.54 -33.85
N THR A 458 1.04 26.32 -34.33
CA THR A 458 0.44 26.04 -35.65
C THR A 458 -0.64 24.98 -35.47
N PRO A 459 -1.91 25.29 -35.73
CA PRO A 459 -2.96 24.28 -35.61
C PRO A 459 -2.78 23.24 -36.72
N PRO A 460 -2.78 21.93 -36.41
CA PRO A 460 -2.74 20.91 -37.46
C PRO A 460 -4.07 20.87 -38.20
N LYS A 461 -3.99 20.92 -39.53
CA LYS A 461 -5.11 20.66 -40.44
C LYS A 461 -5.69 19.27 -40.16
N SER A 462 -7.01 19.21 -40.06
CA SER A 462 -7.79 18.02 -39.81
C SER A 462 -7.49 16.88 -40.78
N VAL A 463 -7.00 15.76 -40.29
CA VAL A 463 -7.00 14.46 -40.99
C VAL A 463 -7.83 13.47 -40.16
N LYS A 464 -9.02 13.15 -40.66
CA LYS A 464 -9.83 12.06 -40.16
C LYS A 464 -9.12 10.73 -40.39
N ARG A 465 -8.71 10.02 -39.36
CA ARG A 465 -8.45 8.56 -39.40
C ARG A 465 -9.07 7.87 -38.21
N HIS A 466 -9.94 6.92 -38.51
CA HIS A 466 -10.45 5.93 -37.57
C HIS A 466 -9.29 5.03 -37.12
N CYS A 467 -9.12 4.92 -35.83
CA CYS A 467 -8.51 3.73 -35.21
C CYS A 467 -8.92 3.64 -33.74
N GLY A 468 -9.55 2.52 -33.37
CA GLY A 468 -9.98 2.25 -32.00
C GLY A 468 -8.76 2.00 -31.10
N SER A 469 -8.75 2.67 -29.98
CA SER A 469 -7.80 2.43 -28.88
C SER A 469 -8.54 2.71 -27.58
N THR A 470 -8.65 1.70 -26.76
CA THR A 470 -9.15 1.75 -25.39
C THR A 470 -8.25 2.67 -24.55
N ARG A 471 -8.72 3.88 -24.29
CA ARG A 471 -8.07 4.82 -23.36
C ARG A 471 -8.64 4.59 -21.96
N HIS A 472 -7.77 4.28 -21.01
CA HIS A 472 -8.08 4.38 -19.59
C HIS A 472 -8.19 5.87 -19.25
N SER A 473 -9.38 6.30 -18.85
CA SER A 473 -9.66 7.68 -18.52
C SER A 473 -9.28 7.96 -17.07
N VAL A 474 -8.30 8.84 -16.87
CA VAL A 474 -8.02 9.47 -15.58
C VAL A 474 -8.94 10.69 -15.49
N GLN A 475 -9.93 10.66 -14.57
CA GLN A 475 -10.73 11.85 -14.27
C GLN A 475 -10.04 12.66 -13.16
N VAL A 476 -9.47 13.79 -13.55
CA VAL A 476 -9.04 14.84 -12.61
C VAL A 476 -10.26 15.75 -12.38
N LEU A 477 -10.88 15.64 -11.22
CA LEU A 477 -11.94 16.56 -10.80
C LEU A 477 -11.31 17.89 -10.36
N ASN A 478 -11.23 18.84 -11.28
CA ASN A 478 -10.98 20.25 -10.95
C ASN A 478 -12.31 20.90 -10.59
N GLN A 479 -12.36 21.37 -9.34
CA GLN A 479 -13.28 22.35 -8.78
C GLN A 479 -14.70 22.38 -9.36
N LEU A 480 -15.62 21.75 -8.68
CA LEU A 480 -17.01 22.19 -8.68
C LEU A 480 -17.22 23.07 -7.44
N SER A 481 -17.68 24.29 -7.70
CA SER A 481 -18.17 25.25 -6.71
C SER A 481 -19.15 24.55 -5.77
N ALA A 482 -18.89 24.62 -4.48
CA ALA A 482 -19.72 24.00 -3.46
C ALA A 482 -21.16 24.51 -3.51
N PRO A 483 -22.17 23.65 -3.63
CA PRO A 483 -23.51 24.03 -3.20
C PRO A 483 -23.53 24.01 -1.66
N THR A 484 -23.94 25.14 -1.10
CA THR A 484 -24.22 25.27 0.34
C THR A 484 -25.43 24.40 0.71
N VAL A 485 -25.20 23.14 1.00
CA VAL A 485 -26.19 22.27 1.64
C VAL A 485 -25.81 22.15 3.10
N ARG A 486 -26.53 22.89 3.96
CA ARG A 486 -26.50 22.66 5.40
C ARG A 486 -27.09 21.26 5.68
N PRO A 487 -26.37 20.36 6.36
CA PRO A 487 -26.97 19.10 6.79
C PRO A 487 -27.99 19.41 7.89
N LYS A 488 -29.27 19.10 7.65
CA LYS A 488 -30.28 19.02 8.70
C LYS A 488 -30.05 17.72 9.47
N TRP A 489 -29.47 17.81 10.64
CA TRP A 489 -29.48 16.72 11.61
C TRP A 489 -30.89 16.65 12.24
N PRO A 490 -31.50 15.47 12.40
CA PRO A 490 -32.67 15.33 13.21
C PRO A 490 -32.33 15.61 14.68
N PRO A 491 -33.24 16.25 15.45
CA PRO A 491 -33.01 16.57 16.85
C PRO A 491 -32.81 15.28 17.66
N ALA A 492 -31.83 15.31 18.56
CA ALA A 492 -31.57 14.25 19.51
C ALA A 492 -32.83 13.94 20.32
N ARG A 493 -33.29 12.68 20.29
CA ARG A 493 -34.32 12.20 21.23
C ARG A 493 -33.73 12.21 22.62
N THR A 494 -34.22 13.11 23.46
CA THR A 494 -34.03 13.10 24.92
C THR A 494 -34.71 11.86 25.49
N GLN A 495 -33.92 10.90 25.99
CA GLN A 495 -34.43 9.85 26.85
C GLN A 495 -34.74 10.41 28.22
N PRO A 496 -35.88 10.12 28.84
CA PRO A 496 -36.22 10.57 30.19
C PRO A 496 -35.30 9.87 31.22
N ALA A 497 -34.90 10.65 32.23
CA ALA A 497 -34.09 10.19 33.36
C ALA A 497 -34.84 9.12 34.16
N PRO A 498 -34.15 8.09 34.73
CA PRO A 498 -34.78 7.13 35.61
C PRO A 498 -35.15 7.82 36.94
N ARG A 499 -36.43 7.64 37.32
CA ARG A 499 -36.93 8.09 38.64
C ARG A 499 -36.28 7.22 39.73
N HIS A 500 -35.64 7.86 40.70
CA HIS A 500 -35.27 7.27 41.98
C HIS A 500 -36.53 6.93 42.77
N GLY A 501 -36.79 5.65 42.95
CA GLY A 501 -37.73 5.13 43.95
C GLY A 501 -36.89 4.58 45.12
N GLY A 502 -36.94 5.27 46.23
CA GLY A 502 -36.33 4.79 47.46
C GLY A 502 -37.19 3.70 48.12
N VAL A 503 -36.53 2.64 48.59
CA VAL A 503 -37.05 1.79 49.66
C VAL A 503 -35.91 1.51 50.62
N LEU A 504 -36.10 2.04 51.82
CA LEU A 504 -35.37 1.68 53.04
C LEU A 504 -35.69 0.20 53.43
N GLY A 505 -34.67 -0.55 53.84
CA GLY A 505 -34.81 -1.86 54.42
C GLY A 505 -33.53 -2.28 55.14
N HIS A 506 -33.47 -2.02 56.46
CA HIS A 506 -32.53 -2.66 57.36
C HIS A 506 -32.60 -4.17 57.28
N LEU A 507 -31.47 -4.86 57.38
CA LEU A 507 -31.25 -5.91 58.40
C LEU A 507 -29.78 -6.36 58.40
N SER A 508 -29.24 -6.35 59.62
CA SER A 508 -27.95 -6.92 60.04
C SER A 508 -27.96 -8.44 59.92
N ILE A 509 -26.87 -9.04 59.51
CA ILE A 509 -26.00 -9.98 60.27
C ILE A 509 -24.76 -10.21 59.42
#